data_00e78ca789a83e8f4450aa6df1fd9d27
#
_entry.id   00e78ca789a83e8f4450aa6df1fd9d27
#
_cell.length_a   1.000
_cell.length_b   1.000
_cell.length_c   1.000
_cell.angle_alpha   90.00
_cell.angle_beta   90.00
_cell.angle_gamma   90.00
#
_symmetry.space_group_name_H-M   'P 1'
#
loop_
_entity.id
_entity.type
_entity.pdbx_description
1 polymer ?
#
loop_
_entity_poly.entity_id
_entity_poly.type
_entity_poly.pdbx_seq_one_letter_code
_entity_poly.pdbx_strand_id
1 'polypeptide(L)'
;DPDIKINPELFTFADNPGKAPCLFDILAHPTDGPYYWERSPYTMYDRIKIPFYARSGWWAYAHMHLVGAFHNYLGIDAPKKLEIDAPLVEIRPLPDEYNAEVVRWYDYWLKGIDNGIMDEQPIRIFVNGVDEWRFENEWPLARTEWTKFYPRRWEGLSTEPEEALGKPDAF
;
A
#
# COMPACT_ATOMS: atom_id res chain seq x y z
N ASP A 1 6.87 -22.39 5.06
CA ASP A 1 7.02 -20.97 5.39
C ASP A 1 8.24 -20.81 6.31
N PRO A 2 9.25 -19.99 5.93
CA PRO A 2 10.45 -19.76 6.73
C PRO A 2 10.14 -19.20 8.13
N ASP A 3 9.10 -18.38 8.25
CA ASP A 3 8.71 -17.74 9.51
C ASP A 3 8.18 -18.75 10.52
N ILE A 4 7.54 -19.80 10.05
CA ILE A 4 7.07 -20.91 10.90
C ILE A 4 8.25 -21.66 11.49
N LYS A 5 9.38 -21.79 10.78
CA LYS A 5 10.59 -22.45 11.28
C LYS A 5 11.35 -21.59 12.28
N ILE A 6 11.25 -20.28 12.18
CA ILE A 6 11.95 -19.31 13.02
C ILE A 6 11.19 -19.04 14.31
N ASN A 7 9.86 -19.13 14.29
CA ASN A 7 8.99 -18.88 15.44
C ASN A 7 8.20 -20.13 15.86
N PRO A 8 8.84 -21.08 16.57
CA PRO A 8 8.15 -22.26 17.08
C PRO A 8 7.00 -21.92 18.04
N GLU A 9 6.99 -20.72 18.61
CA GLU A 9 5.88 -20.22 19.44
C GLU A 9 4.57 -20.05 18.67
N LEU A 10 4.59 -19.93 17.35
CA LEU A 10 3.40 -19.93 16.52
C LEU A 10 2.64 -21.27 16.56
N PHE A 11 3.31 -22.36 16.94
CA PHE A 11 2.69 -23.67 17.09
C PHE A 11 2.06 -23.91 18.47
N THR A 12 2.31 -23.03 19.45
CA THR A 12 1.78 -23.16 20.80
C THR A 12 0.49 -22.36 21.03
N PHE A 13 -0.22 -21.99 19.96
CA PHE A 13 -1.47 -21.25 20.08
C PHE A 13 -2.55 -21.97 20.90
N ALA A 14 -2.56 -23.30 20.86
CA ALA A 14 -3.50 -24.09 21.66
C ALA A 14 -3.28 -23.89 23.18
N ASP A 15 -2.02 -23.64 23.57
CA ASP A 15 -1.63 -23.48 24.97
C ASP A 15 -1.64 -22.00 25.43
N ASN A 16 -1.88 -21.06 24.50
CA ASN A 16 -1.77 -19.61 24.76
C ASN A 16 -2.93 -18.82 24.12
N PRO A 17 -4.18 -19.00 24.58
CA PRO A 17 -5.36 -18.37 23.98
C PRO A 17 -5.37 -16.82 24.03
N GLY A 18 -4.43 -16.21 24.74
CA GLY A 18 -4.25 -14.75 24.76
C GLY A 18 -3.36 -14.20 23.63
N LYS A 19 -2.66 -15.04 22.88
CA LYS A 19 -1.88 -14.64 21.71
C LYS A 19 -2.73 -14.87 20.47
N ALA A 20 -3.08 -13.82 19.80
CA ALA A 20 -3.94 -13.69 18.63
C ALA A 20 -4.25 -15.01 17.87
N PRO A 21 -5.45 -15.55 17.94
CA PRO A 21 -5.84 -16.80 17.28
C PRO A 21 -6.03 -16.65 15.76
N CYS A 22 -5.54 -15.54 15.18
CA CYS A 22 -5.77 -15.16 13.78
C CYS A 22 -5.31 -16.22 12.77
N LEU A 23 -4.28 -17.02 13.10
CA LEU A 23 -3.82 -18.08 12.19
C LEU A 23 -4.92 -19.13 11.92
N PHE A 24 -5.56 -19.62 12.97
CA PHE A 24 -6.64 -20.61 12.82
C PHE A 24 -7.87 -20.02 12.14
N ASP A 25 -8.18 -18.77 12.42
CA ASP A 25 -9.26 -18.06 11.76
C ASP A 25 -8.99 -17.89 10.26
N ILE A 26 -7.75 -17.53 9.87
CA ILE A 26 -7.34 -17.44 8.46
C ILE A 26 -7.42 -18.81 7.78
N LEU A 27 -6.93 -19.87 8.43
CA LEU A 27 -6.99 -21.23 7.89
C LEU A 27 -8.42 -21.74 7.74
N ALA A 28 -9.33 -21.34 8.62
CA ALA A 28 -10.75 -21.67 8.54
C ALA A 28 -11.48 -20.89 7.43
N HIS A 29 -10.90 -19.77 6.96
CA HIS A 29 -11.48 -18.90 5.93
C HIS A 29 -10.48 -18.73 4.77
N PRO A 30 -10.18 -19.78 3.99
CA PRO A 30 -9.11 -19.75 2.98
C PRO A 30 -9.44 -18.93 1.72
N THR A 31 -10.68 -18.45 1.59
CA THR A 31 -11.13 -17.65 0.45
C THR A 31 -11.62 -16.29 0.90
N ASP A 32 -11.54 -15.30 0.01
CA ASP A 32 -12.16 -14.00 0.24
C ASP A 32 -13.67 -14.15 0.48
N GLY A 33 -14.19 -13.45 1.49
CA GLY A 33 -15.58 -13.58 1.88
C GLY A 33 -15.97 -12.76 3.11
N PRO A 34 -17.18 -12.98 3.65
CA PRO A 34 -17.75 -12.19 4.75
C PRO A 34 -16.81 -12.00 5.95
N TYR A 35 -16.05 -13.03 6.31
CA TYR A 35 -15.07 -12.95 7.40
C TYR A 35 -14.07 -11.81 7.21
N TYR A 36 -13.54 -11.65 6.00
CA TYR A 36 -12.59 -10.58 5.66
C TYR A 36 -13.29 -9.25 5.42
N TRP A 37 -14.47 -9.27 4.78
CA TRP A 37 -15.20 -8.05 4.46
C TRP A 37 -15.62 -7.27 5.69
N GLU A 38 -16.08 -7.97 6.74
CA GLU A 38 -16.44 -7.35 8.02
C GLU A 38 -15.25 -6.68 8.73
N ARG A 39 -14.03 -7.12 8.41
CA ARG A 39 -12.78 -6.67 9.03
C ARG A 39 -11.97 -5.73 8.15
N SER A 40 -12.43 -5.46 6.94
CA SER A 40 -11.70 -4.71 5.94
C SER A 40 -12.31 -3.33 5.71
N PRO A 41 -11.53 -2.25 5.81
CA PRO A 41 -12.05 -0.90 5.59
C PRO A 41 -12.65 -0.69 4.20
N TYR A 42 -12.19 -1.42 3.19
CA TYR A 42 -12.60 -1.21 1.80
C TYR A 42 -14.10 -1.43 1.58
N THR A 43 -14.76 -2.22 2.40
CA THR A 43 -16.22 -2.42 2.35
C THR A 43 -17.02 -1.31 3.05
N MET A 44 -16.30 -0.36 3.68
CA MET A 44 -16.89 0.68 4.53
C MET A 44 -16.33 2.08 4.22
N TYR A 45 -15.73 2.29 3.07
CA TYR A 45 -15.15 3.59 2.69
C TYR A 45 -16.20 4.73 2.71
N ASP A 46 -17.44 4.41 2.36
CA ASP A 46 -18.57 5.32 2.42
C ASP A 46 -18.85 5.88 3.82
N ARG A 47 -18.43 5.18 4.85
CA ARG A 47 -18.60 5.57 6.26
C ARG A 47 -17.47 6.43 6.80
N ILE A 48 -16.33 6.49 6.10
CA ILE A 48 -15.17 7.26 6.54
C ILE A 48 -15.34 8.71 6.04
N LYS A 49 -15.63 9.63 6.97
CA LYS A 49 -15.86 11.05 6.69
C LYS A 49 -14.86 11.98 7.36
N ILE A 50 -13.93 11.41 8.10
CA ILE A 50 -12.83 12.15 8.73
C ILE A 50 -11.70 12.38 7.71
N PRO A 51 -10.91 13.44 7.86
CA PRO A 51 -9.72 13.67 7.04
C PRO A 51 -8.76 12.49 7.07
N PHE A 52 -8.23 12.11 5.91
CA PHE A 52 -7.46 10.90 5.77
C PHE A 52 -6.13 11.14 5.04
N TYR A 53 -5.02 10.75 5.65
CA TYR A 53 -3.70 10.79 5.02
C TYR A 53 -3.16 9.37 4.84
N ALA A 54 -3.22 8.85 3.62
CA ALA A 54 -2.64 7.56 3.28
C ALA A 54 -1.13 7.73 3.11
N ARG A 55 -0.34 7.01 3.89
CA ARG A 55 1.13 7.02 3.79
C ARG A 55 1.66 5.60 3.72
N SER A 56 2.56 5.35 2.79
CA SER A 56 3.25 4.08 2.61
C SER A 56 4.60 4.30 1.93
N GLY A 57 5.40 3.27 1.77
CA GLY A 57 6.64 3.32 1.02
C GLY A 57 6.73 2.20 0.00
N TRP A 58 7.59 2.34 -1.00
CA TRP A 58 7.75 1.35 -2.06
C TRP A 58 8.16 -0.03 -1.55
N TRP A 59 8.82 -0.11 -0.39
CA TRP A 59 9.29 -1.34 0.23
C TRP A 59 8.51 -1.75 1.48
N ALA A 60 7.53 -0.96 1.92
CA ALA A 60 6.74 -1.23 3.11
C ALA A 60 5.83 -2.44 2.89
N TYR A 61 6.37 -3.66 2.95
CA TYR A 61 5.61 -4.87 2.63
C TYR A 61 4.74 -4.64 1.40
N ALA A 62 5.37 -4.30 0.27
CA ALA A 62 4.77 -3.69 -0.92
C ALA A 62 3.49 -4.39 -1.40
N HIS A 63 3.43 -5.71 -1.26
CA HIS A 63 2.26 -6.52 -1.63
C HIS A 63 1.05 -6.36 -0.68
N MET A 64 1.22 -5.73 0.49
CA MET A 64 0.12 -5.49 1.45
C MET A 64 -0.12 -4.00 1.68
N HIS A 65 0.86 -3.29 2.25
CA HIS A 65 0.66 -1.91 2.71
C HIS A 65 0.58 -0.90 1.57
N LEU A 66 1.42 -1.04 0.55
CA LEU A 66 1.45 -0.12 -0.58
C LEU A 66 0.12 -0.12 -1.35
N VAL A 67 -0.38 -1.31 -1.70
CA VAL A 67 -1.66 -1.45 -2.41
C VAL A 67 -2.81 -0.89 -1.58
N GLY A 68 -2.81 -1.15 -0.26
CA GLY A 68 -3.79 -0.60 0.66
C GLY A 68 -3.82 0.93 0.71
N ALA A 69 -2.65 1.59 0.64
CA ALA A 69 -2.59 3.05 0.64
C ALA A 69 -3.31 3.65 -0.60
N PHE A 70 -3.07 3.09 -1.78
CA PHE A 70 -3.76 3.52 -3.00
C PHE A 70 -5.26 3.23 -2.95
N HIS A 71 -5.68 2.05 -2.51
CA HIS A 71 -7.10 1.69 -2.39
C HIS A 71 -7.83 2.60 -1.41
N ASN A 72 -7.22 2.87 -0.25
CA ASN A 72 -7.79 3.78 0.73
C ASN A 72 -7.93 5.20 0.18
N TYR A 73 -6.90 5.70 -0.49
CA TYR A 73 -6.94 7.03 -1.09
C TYR A 73 -8.04 7.14 -2.16
N LEU A 74 -8.20 6.11 -3.00
CA LEU A 74 -9.22 6.11 -4.05
C LEU A 74 -10.63 5.93 -3.47
N GLY A 75 -10.79 5.06 -2.48
CA GLY A 75 -12.11 4.66 -1.98
C GLY A 75 -12.72 5.63 -0.96
N ILE A 76 -11.92 6.37 -0.19
CA ILE A 76 -12.41 7.27 0.85
C ILE A 76 -12.81 8.62 0.23
N ASP A 77 -14.06 9.03 0.49
CA ASP A 77 -14.61 10.33 0.09
C ASP A 77 -14.62 11.30 1.27
N ALA A 78 -13.44 11.86 1.55
CA ALA A 78 -13.18 12.87 2.58
C ALA A 78 -11.98 13.73 2.15
N PRO A 79 -11.69 14.86 2.81
CA PRO A 79 -10.42 15.55 2.62
C PRO A 79 -9.25 14.60 2.80
N LYS A 80 -8.38 14.47 1.80
CA LYS A 80 -7.37 13.41 1.81
C LYS A 80 -6.08 13.78 1.14
N LYS A 81 -5.01 13.12 1.57
CA LYS A 81 -3.68 13.14 0.93
C LYS A 81 -3.13 11.72 0.79
N LEU A 82 -2.23 11.53 -0.18
CA LEU A 82 -1.49 10.30 -0.41
C LEU A 82 0.01 10.62 -0.45
N GLU A 83 0.80 9.87 0.31
CA GLU A 83 2.25 9.91 0.22
C GLU A 83 2.81 8.50 0.02
N ILE A 84 3.61 8.33 -1.03
CA ILE A 84 4.36 7.11 -1.26
C ILE A 84 5.84 7.47 -1.18
N ASP A 85 6.45 7.05 -0.09
CA ASP A 85 7.80 7.42 0.31
C ASP A 85 8.87 6.56 -0.39
N ALA A 86 10.11 7.03 -0.29
CA ALA A 86 11.29 6.26 -0.67
C ALA A 86 11.38 4.93 0.10
N PRO A 87 12.22 3.97 -0.36
CA PRO A 87 12.38 2.66 0.29
C PRO A 87 12.83 2.69 1.75
N LEU A 88 13.11 3.85 2.32
CA LEU A 88 13.73 4.03 3.63
C LEU A 88 12.74 4.05 4.82
N VAL A 89 11.43 3.94 4.57
CA VAL A 89 10.40 4.06 5.63
C VAL A 89 10.53 3.00 6.73
N GLU A 90 11.18 1.89 6.46
CA GLU A 90 11.41 0.83 7.45
C GLU A 90 12.63 1.09 8.36
N ILE A 91 13.42 2.11 8.06
CA ILE A 91 14.58 2.47 8.89
C ILE A 91 14.08 3.17 10.16
N ARG A 92 14.45 2.63 11.29
CA ARG A 92 14.14 3.21 12.61
C ARG A 92 15.40 3.83 13.23
N PRO A 93 15.34 5.01 13.82
CA PRO A 93 14.16 5.91 13.93
C PRO A 93 13.75 6.51 12.58
N LEU A 94 12.47 6.84 12.45
CA LEU A 94 11.95 7.52 11.25
C LEU A 94 12.62 8.89 11.08
N PRO A 95 12.86 9.32 9.85
CA PRO A 95 13.41 10.66 9.58
C PRO A 95 12.57 11.77 10.22
N ASP A 96 13.22 12.86 10.63
CA ASP A 96 12.55 14.00 11.26
C ASP A 96 11.48 14.61 10.34
N GLU A 97 11.74 14.65 9.04
CA GLU A 97 10.78 15.15 8.04
C GLU A 97 9.48 14.32 8.04
N TYR A 98 9.58 13.00 8.22
CA TYR A 98 8.42 12.14 8.31
C TYR A 98 7.55 12.49 9.52
N ASN A 99 8.18 12.67 10.67
CA ASN A 99 7.49 13.05 11.90
C ASN A 99 6.93 14.48 11.81
N ALA A 100 7.66 15.41 11.22
CA ALA A 100 7.22 16.79 11.01
C ALA A 100 5.93 16.84 10.15
N GLU A 101 5.86 16.03 9.07
CA GLU A 101 4.68 15.98 8.22
C GLU A 101 3.45 15.41 8.95
N VAL A 102 3.65 14.39 9.79
CA VAL A 102 2.57 13.87 10.65
C VAL A 102 2.06 14.91 11.62
N VAL A 103 2.97 15.62 12.30
CA VAL A 103 2.61 16.71 13.22
C VAL A 103 1.86 17.83 12.49
N ARG A 104 2.34 18.21 11.32
CA ARG A 104 1.74 19.24 10.47
C ARG A 104 0.31 18.90 10.07
N TRP A 105 0.03 17.63 9.74
CA TRP A 105 -1.31 17.13 9.45
C TRP A 105 -2.24 17.27 10.66
N TYR A 106 -1.81 16.82 11.83
CA TYR A 106 -2.60 16.91 13.05
C TYR A 106 -2.76 18.34 13.58
N ASP A 107 -1.76 19.21 13.41
CA ASP A 107 -1.85 20.61 13.74
C ASP A 107 -2.97 21.30 12.94
N TYR A 108 -3.07 20.99 11.66
CA TYR A 108 -4.14 21.52 10.81
C TYR A 108 -5.52 21.02 11.26
N TRP A 109 -5.70 19.72 11.35
CA TRP A 109 -7.04 19.14 11.57
C TRP A 109 -7.51 19.14 13.02
N LEU A 110 -6.64 19.02 13.99
CA LEU A 110 -7.01 18.93 15.41
C LEU A 110 -6.85 20.25 16.16
N LYS A 111 -5.92 21.10 15.73
CA LYS A 111 -5.66 22.40 16.40
C LYS A 111 -6.18 23.58 15.61
N GLY A 112 -6.58 23.39 14.35
CA GLY A 112 -7.03 24.46 13.47
C GLY A 112 -5.92 25.42 13.04
N ILE A 113 -4.66 24.97 13.07
CA ILE A 113 -3.52 25.76 12.62
C ILE A 113 -3.45 25.72 11.10
N ASP A 114 -3.69 26.86 10.47
CA ASP A 114 -3.49 27.00 9.02
C ASP A 114 -1.98 27.00 8.71
N ASN A 115 -1.50 25.87 8.21
CA ASN A 115 -0.10 25.64 7.88
C ASN A 115 0.11 25.33 6.40
N GLY A 116 -0.92 25.53 5.57
CA GLY A 116 -0.88 25.36 4.13
C GLY A 116 -0.89 23.91 3.64
N ILE A 117 -0.98 22.90 4.53
CA ILE A 117 -0.89 21.49 4.13
C ILE A 117 -1.99 21.07 3.14
N MET A 118 -3.17 21.70 3.20
CA MET A 118 -4.29 21.39 2.32
C MET A 118 -4.27 22.21 1.01
N ASP A 119 -3.40 23.20 0.89
CA ASP A 119 -3.19 23.98 -0.33
C ASP A 119 -2.18 23.31 -1.27
N GLU A 120 -1.44 22.35 -0.76
CA GLU A 120 -0.50 21.55 -1.52
C GLU A 120 -1.21 20.52 -2.41
N GLN A 121 -0.50 20.05 -3.44
CA GLN A 121 -0.99 18.93 -4.24
C GLN A 121 -1.28 17.72 -3.34
N PRO A 122 -2.43 17.04 -3.53
CA PRO A 122 -2.87 16.01 -2.61
C PRO A 122 -2.05 14.72 -2.66
N ILE A 123 -1.23 14.56 -3.70
CA ILE A 123 -0.44 13.34 -3.90
C ILE A 123 1.04 13.70 -4.00
N ARG A 124 1.85 12.99 -3.21
CA ARG A 124 3.29 13.09 -3.18
C ARG A 124 3.88 11.69 -3.33
N ILE A 125 4.65 11.45 -4.39
CA ILE A 125 5.23 10.15 -4.70
C ILE A 125 6.72 10.29 -4.94
N PHE A 126 7.53 9.51 -4.23
CA PHE A 126 8.95 9.37 -4.52
C PHE A 126 9.14 8.45 -5.73
N VAL A 127 9.83 8.92 -6.75
CA VAL A 127 10.08 8.16 -7.98
C VAL A 127 11.46 7.51 -7.90
N ASN A 128 11.48 6.20 -7.66
CA ASN A 128 12.72 5.43 -7.62
C ASN A 128 13.45 5.48 -8.98
N GLY A 129 14.77 5.48 -8.94
CA GLY A 129 15.63 5.49 -10.13
C GLY A 129 16.04 6.88 -10.58
N VAL A 130 15.15 7.86 -10.50
CA VAL A 130 15.49 9.29 -10.62
C VAL A 130 15.68 9.95 -9.26
N ASP A 131 15.20 9.29 -8.19
CA ASP A 131 15.33 9.70 -6.79
C ASP A 131 14.77 11.10 -6.50
N GLU A 132 13.62 11.40 -7.08
CA GLU A 132 12.95 12.68 -6.95
C GLU A 132 11.51 12.54 -6.47
N TRP A 133 11.04 13.55 -5.73
CA TRP A 133 9.64 13.67 -5.38
C TRP A 133 8.83 14.21 -6.54
N ARG A 134 7.70 13.56 -6.82
CA ARG A 134 6.69 14.04 -7.76
C ARG A 134 5.41 14.38 -7.01
N PHE A 135 4.83 15.50 -7.37
CA PHE A 135 3.57 16.00 -6.83
C PHE A 135 2.49 15.92 -7.90
N GLU A 136 1.32 15.39 -7.55
CA GLU A 136 0.24 15.13 -8.50
C GLU A 136 -1.11 15.53 -7.91
N ASN A 137 -2.05 15.86 -8.79
CA ASN A 137 -3.39 16.29 -8.39
C ASN A 137 -4.42 15.14 -8.38
N GLU A 138 -4.08 14.02 -9.02
CA GLU A 138 -5.01 12.90 -9.21
C GLU A 138 -4.28 11.56 -9.33
N TRP A 139 -4.99 10.50 -9.05
CA TRP A 139 -4.55 9.13 -9.27
C TRP A 139 -5.74 8.26 -9.72
N PRO A 140 -5.63 7.39 -10.78
CA PRO A 140 -4.49 7.32 -11.71
C PRO A 140 -4.24 8.65 -12.43
N LEU A 141 -3.01 8.88 -12.87
CA LEU A 141 -2.65 10.11 -13.57
C LEU A 141 -3.41 10.20 -14.90
N ALA A 142 -3.99 11.37 -15.22
CA ALA A 142 -4.72 11.57 -16.49
C ALA A 142 -3.86 11.29 -17.72
N ARG A 143 -2.53 11.50 -17.61
CA ARG A 143 -1.57 11.23 -18.69
C ARG A 143 -1.12 9.77 -18.78
N THR A 144 -1.72 8.84 -17.98
CA THR A 144 -1.36 7.43 -18.02
C THR A 144 -1.79 6.78 -19.33
N GLU A 145 -0.81 6.25 -20.06
CA GLU A 145 -1.04 5.43 -21.25
C GLU A 145 -0.96 3.95 -20.89
N TRP A 146 -2.12 3.30 -20.84
CA TRP A 146 -2.22 1.86 -20.52
C TRP A 146 -1.72 1.03 -21.67
N THR A 147 -0.46 0.62 -21.60
CA THR A 147 0.21 -0.15 -22.65
C THR A 147 0.37 -1.62 -22.22
N LYS A 148 -0.09 -2.53 -23.06
CA LYS A 148 0.12 -3.98 -22.85
C LYS A 148 1.53 -4.35 -23.25
N PHE A 149 2.21 -5.06 -22.37
CA PHE A 149 3.49 -5.69 -22.64
C PHE A 149 3.34 -7.20 -22.56
N TYR A 150 3.92 -7.90 -23.52
CA TYR A 150 3.91 -9.35 -23.62
C TYR A 150 5.30 -9.88 -23.29
N PRO A 151 5.45 -10.80 -22.32
CA PRO A 151 6.72 -11.46 -22.04
C PRO A 151 7.21 -12.21 -23.28
N ARG A 152 8.50 -12.15 -23.51
CA ARG A 152 9.21 -12.83 -24.58
C ARG A 152 10.31 -13.71 -23.99
N ARG A 153 10.80 -14.65 -24.80
CA ARG A 153 11.99 -15.43 -24.46
C ARG A 153 13.15 -14.52 -24.11
N TRP A 154 14.02 -15.03 -23.26
CA TRP A 154 15.24 -14.35 -22.86
C TRP A 154 14.99 -13.00 -22.18
N GLU A 155 14.02 -13.00 -21.24
CA GLU A 155 13.70 -11.82 -20.42
C GLU A 155 13.27 -10.58 -21.23
N GLY A 156 12.82 -10.80 -22.47
CA GLY A 156 12.35 -9.73 -23.34
C GLY A 156 10.90 -9.31 -23.05
N LEU A 157 10.56 -8.08 -23.41
CA LEU A 157 9.20 -7.55 -23.44
C LEU A 157 8.90 -6.97 -24.82
N SER A 158 7.66 -7.10 -25.29
CA SER A 158 7.19 -6.53 -26.55
C SER A 158 5.79 -5.95 -26.39
N THR A 159 5.48 -4.92 -27.13
CA THR A 159 4.10 -4.39 -27.25
C THR A 159 3.28 -5.16 -28.28
N GLU A 160 3.92 -5.97 -29.12
CA GLU A 160 3.23 -6.81 -30.11
C GLU A 160 2.82 -8.16 -29.50
N PRO A 161 1.60 -8.67 -29.75
CA PRO A 161 1.22 -10.01 -29.35
C PRO A 161 2.11 -11.07 -30.00
N GLU A 162 2.32 -12.19 -29.33
CA GLU A 162 3.01 -13.32 -29.92
C GLU A 162 2.04 -14.13 -30.76
N GLU A 163 2.33 -14.28 -32.06
CA GLU A 163 1.51 -15.07 -32.97
C GLU A 163 1.83 -16.57 -32.93
N ALA A 164 3.00 -16.94 -32.47
CA ALA A 164 3.45 -18.34 -32.51
C ALA A 164 3.50 -18.93 -31.10
N LEU A 165 2.70 -19.94 -30.88
CA LEU A 165 2.81 -20.83 -29.72
C LEU A 165 4.06 -21.70 -29.89
N GLY A 166 5.20 -21.19 -29.49
CA GLY A 166 6.40 -21.98 -29.29
C GLY A 166 6.24 -22.94 -28.10
N LYS A 167 7.19 -23.86 -27.94
CA LYS A 167 7.28 -24.64 -26.71
C LYS A 167 7.52 -23.67 -25.54
N PRO A 168 6.90 -23.90 -24.36
CA PRO A 168 7.18 -23.11 -23.18
C PRO A 168 8.68 -23.09 -22.90
N ASP A 169 9.17 -21.96 -22.41
CA ASP A 169 10.52 -21.92 -21.88
C ASP A 169 10.58 -22.78 -20.63
N ALA A 170 11.56 -23.68 -20.57
CA ALA A 170 11.84 -24.47 -19.39
C ALA A 170 12.92 -23.74 -18.58
N PHE A 171 12.65 -23.50 -17.29
CA PHE A 171 13.59 -22.95 -16.32
C PHE A 171 14.20 -24.07 -15.49
#